data_48eb746dfe78a67a1cbb44695d4dc959
#
_entry.id   48eb746dfe78a67a1cbb44695d4dc959
#
_cell.length_a   1.000
_cell.length_b   1.000
_cell.length_c   1.000
_cell.angle_alpha   90.00
_cell.angle_beta   90.00
_cell.angle_gamma   90.00
#
_symmetry.space_group_name_H-M   'P 1'
#
loop_
_entity.id
_entity.type
_entity.pdbx_description
1 polymer ?
#
loop_
_entity_poly.entity_id
_entity_poly.type
_entity_poly.pdbx_seq_one_letter_code
_entity_poly.pdbx_strand_id
1 'polypeptide(L)'
;MSTPVLHESAALSDGDLAKAPEPGEWRRQLIGLITGVILAALVYFFFPSGAADTVAQSSGAKEGVEYSADTMRIVAATTVLMGAWWMTEAIPLAATALLPIAVFPLAGVAPFKDVSSPYASATIFLFMGGFLMALGLQRWNLHRRLALMVVKVVGTSPKRIILGFMLATGFMSMWVSNTATAVVMLPIGTSVLMLTADTVGGMKNQKKFATALMLAIAYSASIGSLATLIGTPPNALLKGYMEEAHGITIGFGEWMLVGMPVAVVFTFV
;
A
#
# COMPACT_ATOMS: atom_id res chain seq x y z
N MET A 1 19.18 41.79 20.64
CA MET A 1 19.74 41.12 19.45
C MET A 1 19.50 39.62 19.62
N SER A 2 18.38 39.11 19.10
CA SER A 2 17.98 37.71 19.17
C SER A 2 18.40 37.03 17.89
N THR A 3 19.29 36.06 17.98
CA THR A 3 19.71 35.20 16.88
C THR A 3 18.51 34.38 16.36
N PRO A 4 18.28 34.31 15.04
CA PRO A 4 17.24 33.44 14.51
C PRO A 4 17.67 31.98 14.64
N VAL A 5 16.83 31.21 15.31
CA VAL A 5 16.90 29.74 15.32
C VAL A 5 16.65 29.28 13.90
N LEU A 6 17.70 28.85 13.21
CA LEU A 6 17.61 28.18 11.91
C LEU A 6 16.77 26.91 12.13
N HIS A 7 15.63 26.83 11.47
CA HIS A 7 14.85 25.61 11.32
C HIS A 7 15.77 24.56 10.69
N GLU A 8 16.17 23.61 11.51
CA GLU A 8 16.79 22.36 11.08
C GLU A 8 15.75 21.66 10.18
N SER A 9 15.97 21.84 8.87
CA SER A 9 15.23 21.09 7.85
C SER A 9 15.45 19.61 8.18
N ALA A 10 14.38 18.86 8.34
CA ALA A 10 14.39 17.42 8.34
C ALA A 10 14.84 16.93 6.96
N ALA A 11 16.10 17.14 6.62
CA ALA A 11 16.83 16.32 5.69
C ALA A 11 16.86 14.93 6.34
N LEU A 12 16.40 13.91 5.61
CA LEU A 12 16.67 12.52 5.95
C LEU A 12 18.13 12.47 6.37
N SER A 13 18.40 12.17 7.65
CA SER A 13 19.76 12.10 8.14
C SER A 13 20.43 10.97 7.37
N ASP A 14 21.68 11.17 6.94
CA ASP A 14 22.49 10.11 6.30
C ASP A 14 22.51 8.81 7.12
N GLY A 15 22.10 8.84 8.38
CA GLY A 15 21.94 7.69 9.25
C GLY A 15 20.71 6.81 8.93
N ASP A 16 19.70 7.31 8.22
CA ASP A 16 18.53 6.50 7.83
C ASP A 16 18.77 5.67 6.56
N LEU A 17 19.81 5.96 5.80
CA LEU A 17 20.22 5.23 4.61
C LEU A 17 21.15 4.04 4.90
N ALA A 18 21.62 3.87 6.11
CA ALA A 18 22.55 2.81 6.47
C ALA A 18 22.38 2.33 7.93
N LYS A 19 21.14 2.02 8.33
CA LYS A 19 20.99 1.14 9.51
C LYS A 19 21.55 -0.22 9.13
N ALA A 20 22.68 -0.58 9.73
CA ALA A 20 23.18 -1.94 9.66
C ALA A 20 22.06 -2.89 10.11
N PRO A 21 21.77 -3.98 9.36
CA PRO A 21 20.69 -4.90 9.70
C PRO A 21 20.88 -5.41 11.13
N GLU A 22 19.82 -5.47 11.90
CA GLU A 22 19.86 -5.97 13.28
C GLU A 22 20.43 -7.41 13.32
N PRO A 23 21.13 -7.82 14.39
CA PRO A 23 21.69 -9.16 14.49
C PRO A 23 20.59 -10.22 14.47
N GLY A 24 20.23 -10.72 13.32
CA GLY A 24 19.12 -11.68 13.09
C GLY A 24 18.35 -11.40 11.80
N GLU A 25 18.30 -10.18 11.33
CA GLU A 25 17.63 -9.83 10.07
C GLU A 25 18.31 -10.49 8.85
N TRP A 26 19.63 -10.50 8.80
CA TRP A 26 20.35 -11.14 7.73
C TRP A 26 20.10 -12.66 7.66
N ARG A 27 19.88 -13.32 8.80
CA ARG A 27 19.52 -14.75 8.85
C ARG A 27 18.12 -14.99 8.27
N ARG A 28 17.14 -14.14 8.64
CA ARG A 28 15.79 -14.20 8.10
C ARG A 28 15.80 -13.99 6.60
N GLN A 29 16.53 -12.98 6.13
CA GLN A 29 16.68 -12.68 4.72
C GLN A 29 17.36 -13.83 3.95
N LEU A 30 18.45 -14.39 4.48
CA LEU A 30 19.14 -15.51 3.86
C LEU A 30 18.27 -16.77 3.80
N ILE A 31 17.58 -17.09 4.88
CA ILE A 31 16.62 -18.21 4.92
C ILE A 31 15.52 -17.98 3.89
N GLY A 32 14.96 -16.76 3.83
CA GLY A 32 13.93 -16.38 2.86
C GLY A 32 14.42 -16.50 1.42
N LEU A 33 15.63 -16.04 1.12
CA LEU A 33 16.29 -16.19 -0.18
C LEU A 33 16.38 -17.65 -0.61
N ILE A 34 16.96 -18.48 0.24
CA ILE A 34 17.17 -19.93 -0.04
C ILE A 34 15.83 -20.63 -0.17
N THR A 35 14.90 -20.39 0.77
CA THR A 35 13.57 -21.04 0.77
C THR A 35 12.80 -20.65 -0.50
N GLY A 36 12.82 -19.38 -0.89
CA GLY A 36 12.15 -18.94 -2.12
C GLY A 36 12.69 -19.63 -3.37
N VAL A 37 14.02 -19.75 -3.49
CA VAL A 37 14.65 -20.45 -4.61
C VAL A 37 14.31 -21.95 -4.61
N ILE A 38 14.33 -22.59 -3.45
CA ILE A 38 13.96 -24.03 -3.33
C ILE A 38 12.50 -24.24 -3.73
N LEU A 39 11.59 -23.40 -3.23
CA LEU A 39 10.17 -23.52 -3.58
C LEU A 39 9.94 -23.27 -5.07
N ALA A 40 10.59 -22.28 -5.66
CA ALA A 40 10.51 -22.03 -7.09
C ALA A 40 11.04 -23.21 -7.91
N ALA A 41 12.16 -23.78 -7.51
CA ALA A 41 12.74 -24.97 -8.16
C ALA A 41 11.78 -26.18 -8.04
N LEU A 42 11.21 -26.42 -6.88
CA LEU A 42 10.19 -27.49 -6.69
C LEU A 42 9.01 -27.27 -7.63
N VAL A 43 8.46 -26.07 -7.70
CA VAL A 43 7.35 -25.76 -8.62
C VAL A 43 7.76 -25.98 -10.07
N TYR A 44 8.94 -25.53 -10.46
CA TYR A 44 9.44 -25.72 -11.81
C TYR A 44 9.55 -27.20 -12.22
N PHE A 45 10.12 -28.04 -11.35
CA PHE A 45 10.35 -29.48 -11.65
C PHE A 45 9.08 -30.32 -11.52
N PHE A 46 8.19 -29.98 -10.59
CA PHE A 46 6.94 -30.74 -10.34
C PHE A 46 5.72 -30.14 -11.06
N PHE A 47 5.92 -29.16 -11.94
CA PHE A 47 4.83 -28.52 -12.69
C PHE A 47 4.13 -29.54 -13.61
N PRO A 48 2.78 -29.63 -13.59
CA PRO A 48 2.06 -30.60 -14.43
C PRO A 48 2.29 -30.36 -15.91
N SER A 49 2.72 -31.37 -16.65
CA SER A 49 2.99 -31.28 -18.10
C SER A 49 1.74 -30.99 -18.94
N GLY A 50 0.56 -31.40 -18.48
CA GLY A 50 -0.72 -31.15 -19.15
C GLY A 50 -1.37 -29.79 -18.81
N ALA A 51 -0.73 -28.94 -18.00
CA ALA A 51 -1.32 -27.67 -17.61
C ALA A 51 -1.56 -26.72 -18.79
N ALA A 52 -0.66 -26.74 -19.80
CA ALA A 52 -0.80 -25.94 -21.00
C ALA A 52 -2.07 -26.29 -21.80
N ASP A 53 -2.33 -27.56 -21.97
CA ASP A 53 -3.52 -28.06 -22.69
C ASP A 53 -4.80 -27.68 -21.93
N THR A 54 -4.78 -27.81 -20.60
CA THR A 54 -5.90 -27.44 -19.74
C THR A 54 -6.23 -25.95 -19.84
N VAL A 55 -5.20 -25.10 -19.85
CA VAL A 55 -5.38 -23.63 -19.99
C VAL A 55 -5.82 -23.26 -21.39
N ALA A 56 -5.24 -23.83 -22.42
CA ALA A 56 -5.64 -23.59 -23.81
C ALA A 56 -7.11 -23.95 -24.10
N GLN A 57 -7.64 -24.95 -23.40
CA GLN A 57 -9.05 -25.37 -23.48
C GLN A 57 -9.97 -24.60 -22.54
N SER A 58 -9.43 -23.74 -21.66
CA SER A 58 -10.24 -22.95 -20.73
C SER A 58 -10.92 -21.77 -21.43
N SER A 59 -12.08 -21.35 -20.90
CA SER A 59 -12.81 -20.18 -21.40
C SER A 59 -12.08 -18.84 -21.24
N GLY A 60 -10.97 -18.84 -20.49
CA GLY A 60 -10.10 -17.67 -20.29
C GLY A 60 -8.88 -17.62 -21.21
N ALA A 61 -8.70 -18.60 -22.09
CA ALA A 61 -7.59 -18.60 -23.04
C ALA A 61 -7.75 -17.47 -24.06
N LYS A 62 -6.68 -16.70 -24.28
CA LYS A 62 -6.68 -15.64 -25.31
C LYS A 62 -6.42 -16.27 -26.67
N GLU A 63 -7.25 -15.92 -27.66
CA GLU A 63 -7.04 -16.34 -29.04
C GLU A 63 -5.68 -15.84 -29.56
N GLY A 64 -4.97 -16.74 -30.27
CA GLY A 64 -3.65 -16.41 -30.85
C GLY A 64 -2.47 -16.47 -29.89
N VAL A 65 -2.66 -16.88 -28.65
CA VAL A 65 -1.57 -17.12 -27.67
C VAL A 65 -1.24 -18.60 -27.64
N GLU A 66 0.01 -18.95 -27.94
CA GLU A 66 0.52 -20.31 -27.80
C GLU A 66 0.94 -20.58 -26.34
N TYR A 67 0.19 -21.45 -25.66
CA TYR A 67 0.49 -21.82 -24.29
C TYR A 67 1.50 -22.98 -24.25
N SER A 68 2.72 -22.70 -23.87
CA SER A 68 3.77 -23.71 -23.71
C SER A 68 3.88 -24.14 -22.24
N ALA A 69 4.04 -25.44 -22.00
CA ALA A 69 4.26 -25.97 -20.65
C ALA A 69 5.54 -25.37 -20.02
N ASP A 70 6.55 -25.10 -20.81
CA ASP A 70 7.83 -24.55 -20.32
C ASP A 70 7.67 -23.10 -19.90
N THR A 71 6.97 -22.26 -20.67
CA THR A 71 6.70 -20.86 -20.29
C THR A 71 5.84 -20.80 -19.02
N MET A 72 4.85 -21.67 -18.90
CA MET A 72 3.99 -21.73 -17.71
C MET A 72 4.75 -22.18 -16.46
N ARG A 73 5.68 -23.13 -16.55
CA ARG A 73 6.56 -23.52 -15.44
C ARG A 73 7.38 -22.34 -14.93
N ILE A 74 7.97 -21.57 -15.85
CA ILE A 74 8.81 -20.41 -15.51
C ILE A 74 7.97 -19.34 -14.83
N VAL A 75 6.78 -19.05 -15.36
CA VAL A 75 5.85 -18.07 -14.77
C VAL A 75 5.42 -18.50 -13.36
N ALA A 76 5.02 -19.77 -13.20
CA ALA A 76 4.61 -20.31 -11.90
C ALA A 76 5.75 -20.30 -10.88
N ALA A 77 6.95 -20.74 -11.28
CA ALA A 77 8.13 -20.71 -10.43
C ALA A 77 8.51 -19.28 -10.02
N THR A 78 8.47 -18.33 -10.95
CA THR A 78 8.73 -16.91 -10.68
C THR A 78 7.70 -16.33 -9.73
N THR A 79 6.41 -16.67 -9.90
CA THR A 79 5.33 -16.22 -9.01
C THR A 79 5.54 -16.71 -7.58
N VAL A 80 5.89 -17.98 -7.41
CA VAL A 80 6.18 -18.55 -6.08
C VAL A 80 7.42 -17.95 -5.46
N LEU A 81 8.48 -17.71 -6.26
CA LEU A 81 9.68 -17.03 -5.82
C LEU A 81 9.38 -15.63 -5.29
N MET A 82 8.64 -14.84 -6.06
CA MET A 82 8.23 -13.49 -5.68
C MET A 82 7.38 -13.50 -4.41
N GLY A 83 6.40 -14.39 -4.33
CA GLY A 83 5.55 -14.54 -3.15
C GLY A 83 6.35 -14.88 -1.89
N ALA A 84 7.27 -15.84 -1.98
CA ALA A 84 8.14 -16.22 -0.87
C ALA A 84 9.06 -15.05 -0.44
N TRP A 85 9.66 -14.33 -1.40
CA TRP A 85 10.54 -13.21 -1.10
C TRP A 85 9.79 -11.99 -0.55
N TRP A 86 8.55 -11.75 -0.99
CA TRP A 86 7.70 -10.70 -0.40
C TRP A 86 7.28 -11.04 1.03
N MET A 87 6.94 -12.30 1.31
CA MET A 87 6.53 -12.71 2.66
C MET A 87 7.70 -12.71 3.66
N THR A 88 8.90 -13.01 3.19
CA THR A 88 10.10 -13.08 4.04
C THR A 88 10.92 -11.80 4.06
N GLU A 89 10.57 -10.83 3.19
CA GLU A 89 11.37 -9.61 2.96
C GLU A 89 12.84 -9.93 2.67
N ALA A 90 13.07 -11.02 1.92
CA ALA A 90 14.42 -11.53 1.60
C ALA A 90 15.27 -10.48 0.87
N ILE A 91 14.65 -9.74 -0.03
CA ILE A 91 15.19 -8.54 -0.71
C ILE A 91 14.13 -7.44 -0.67
N PRO A 92 14.49 -6.17 -0.93
CA PRO A 92 13.52 -5.07 -0.97
C PRO A 92 12.33 -5.38 -1.89
N LEU A 93 11.11 -5.08 -1.44
CA LEU A 93 9.86 -5.38 -2.15
C LEU A 93 9.88 -4.88 -3.60
N ALA A 94 10.44 -3.69 -3.83
CA ALA A 94 10.57 -3.11 -5.16
C ALA A 94 11.53 -3.91 -6.06
N ALA A 95 12.62 -4.44 -5.51
CA ALA A 95 13.56 -5.28 -6.26
C ALA A 95 12.90 -6.62 -6.65
N THR A 96 12.16 -7.24 -5.73
CA THR A 96 11.37 -8.45 -6.04
C THR A 96 10.36 -8.19 -7.17
N ALA A 97 9.70 -7.03 -7.16
CA ALA A 97 8.73 -6.67 -8.18
C ALA A 97 9.34 -6.53 -9.59
N LEU A 98 10.64 -6.29 -9.71
CA LEU A 98 11.34 -6.17 -11.00
C LEU A 98 11.81 -7.52 -11.57
N LEU A 99 11.69 -8.62 -10.83
CA LEU A 99 12.11 -9.96 -11.31
C LEU A 99 11.52 -10.35 -12.66
N PRO A 100 10.22 -10.16 -12.95
CA PRO A 100 9.64 -10.53 -14.24
C PRO A 100 10.32 -9.84 -15.43
N ILE A 101 10.73 -8.57 -15.28
CA ILE A 101 11.41 -7.82 -16.35
C ILE A 101 12.73 -8.48 -16.76
N ALA A 102 13.43 -9.08 -15.80
CA ALA A 102 14.68 -9.79 -16.07
C ALA A 102 14.41 -11.25 -16.49
N VAL A 103 13.62 -11.97 -15.70
CA VAL A 103 13.45 -13.42 -15.85
C VAL A 103 12.70 -13.78 -17.16
N PHE A 104 11.60 -13.11 -17.46
CA PHE A 104 10.75 -13.53 -18.58
C PHE A 104 11.42 -13.34 -19.97
N PRO A 105 12.08 -12.21 -20.26
CA PRO A 105 12.78 -12.07 -21.52
C PRO A 105 14.00 -12.99 -21.63
N LEU A 106 14.77 -13.16 -20.54
CA LEU A 106 15.94 -14.04 -20.53
C LEU A 106 15.57 -15.51 -20.71
N ALA A 107 14.43 -15.92 -20.18
CA ALA A 107 13.91 -17.27 -20.30
C ALA A 107 13.06 -17.50 -21.56
N GLY A 108 12.90 -16.50 -22.43
CA GLY A 108 12.11 -16.61 -23.66
C GLY A 108 10.61 -16.72 -23.44
N VAL A 109 10.11 -16.34 -22.26
CA VAL A 109 8.68 -16.38 -21.93
C VAL A 109 7.89 -15.32 -22.70
N ALA A 110 8.42 -14.10 -22.76
CA ALA A 110 7.82 -12.99 -23.51
C ALA A 110 8.89 -11.94 -23.89
N PRO A 111 8.68 -11.19 -24.97
CA PRO A 111 9.56 -10.10 -25.38
C PRO A 111 9.67 -9.03 -24.28
N PHE A 112 10.85 -8.42 -24.14
CA PHE A 112 11.09 -7.37 -23.13
C PHE A 112 10.05 -6.23 -23.20
N LYS A 113 9.65 -5.83 -24.40
CA LYS A 113 8.65 -4.78 -24.61
C LYS A 113 7.33 -5.10 -23.92
N ASP A 114 6.86 -6.34 -24.05
CA ASP A 114 5.57 -6.76 -23.51
C ASP A 114 5.61 -6.91 -21.99
N VAL A 115 6.73 -7.39 -21.45
CA VAL A 115 6.95 -7.52 -20.00
C VAL A 115 7.14 -6.15 -19.34
N SER A 116 7.80 -5.21 -20.00
CA SER A 116 8.07 -3.88 -19.43
C SER A 116 6.89 -2.91 -19.54
N SER A 117 6.03 -3.07 -20.54
CA SER A 117 4.88 -2.18 -20.81
C SER A 117 3.97 -1.97 -19.58
N PRO A 118 3.56 -2.99 -18.81
CA PRO A 118 2.75 -2.80 -17.60
C PRO A 118 3.40 -1.93 -16.53
N TYR A 119 4.73 -1.89 -16.45
CA TYR A 119 5.47 -1.07 -15.48
C TYR A 119 5.45 0.43 -15.82
N ALA A 120 5.06 0.80 -17.02
CA ALA A 120 4.91 2.17 -17.49
C ALA A 120 3.46 2.46 -17.95
N SER A 121 2.48 1.80 -17.35
CA SER A 121 1.07 2.00 -17.68
C SER A 121 0.56 3.38 -17.23
N ALA A 122 -0.48 3.89 -17.89
CA ALA A 122 -1.14 5.14 -17.51
C ALA A 122 -1.59 5.15 -16.04
N THR A 123 -1.97 3.99 -15.51
CA THR A 123 -2.35 3.80 -14.11
C THR A 123 -1.18 4.06 -13.16
N ILE A 124 0.04 3.61 -13.48
CA ILE A 124 1.23 3.87 -12.66
C ILE A 124 1.59 5.35 -12.67
N PHE A 125 1.50 6.03 -13.81
CA PHE A 125 1.73 7.48 -13.89
C PHE A 125 0.67 8.28 -13.13
N LEU A 126 -0.60 7.84 -13.12
CA LEU A 126 -1.65 8.42 -12.29
C LEU A 126 -1.28 8.34 -10.79
N PHE A 127 -0.81 7.18 -10.34
CA PHE A 127 -0.32 7.01 -8.96
C PHE A 127 0.88 7.89 -8.65
N MET A 128 1.86 7.91 -9.54
CA MET A 128 3.05 8.74 -9.37
C MET A 128 2.66 10.21 -9.19
N GLY A 129 1.76 10.74 -10.03
CA GLY A 129 1.22 12.09 -9.90
C GLY A 129 0.51 12.31 -8.56
N GLY A 130 -0.33 11.36 -8.14
CA GLY A 130 -1.01 11.39 -6.84
C GLY A 130 -0.05 11.40 -5.67
N PHE A 131 0.99 10.57 -5.69
CA PHE A 131 2.01 10.54 -4.66
C PHE A 131 2.86 11.81 -4.61
N LEU A 132 3.19 12.41 -5.74
CA LEU A 132 3.88 13.71 -5.79
C LEU A 132 3.04 14.81 -5.14
N MET A 133 1.73 14.86 -5.43
CA MET A 133 0.81 15.77 -4.76
C MET A 133 0.74 15.50 -3.25
N ALA A 134 0.64 14.24 -2.85
CA ALA A 134 0.63 13.83 -1.45
C ALA A 134 1.91 14.24 -0.70
N LEU A 135 3.08 14.09 -1.31
CA LEU A 135 4.35 14.58 -0.77
C LEU A 135 4.35 16.10 -0.60
N GLY A 136 3.76 16.85 -1.54
CA GLY A 136 3.54 18.29 -1.41
C GLY A 136 2.69 18.62 -0.18
N LEU A 137 1.55 17.96 0.01
CA LEU A 137 0.68 18.11 1.19
C LEU A 137 1.42 17.80 2.50
N GLN A 138 2.27 16.76 2.48
CA GLN A 138 3.09 16.38 3.64
C GLN A 138 4.15 17.43 3.95
N ARG A 139 4.90 17.88 2.97
CA ARG A 139 5.96 18.89 3.14
C ARG A 139 5.45 20.19 3.77
N TRP A 140 4.25 20.62 3.42
CA TRP A 140 3.63 21.84 3.96
C TRP A 140 2.82 21.58 5.23
N ASN A 141 2.85 20.39 5.80
CA ASN A 141 2.06 19.99 6.98
C ASN A 141 0.56 20.31 6.87
N LEU A 142 0.02 20.38 5.67
CA LEU A 142 -1.38 20.71 5.43
C LEU A 142 -2.31 19.64 6.02
N HIS A 143 -1.93 18.38 5.90
CA HIS A 143 -2.61 17.25 6.51
C HIS A 143 -2.78 17.41 8.03
N ARG A 144 -1.72 17.84 8.75
CA ARG A 144 -1.76 18.08 10.18
C ARG A 144 -2.70 19.23 10.56
N ARG A 145 -2.69 20.31 9.76
CA ARG A 145 -3.59 21.45 9.98
C ARG A 145 -5.04 21.06 9.78
N LEU A 146 -5.37 20.31 8.73
CA LEU A 146 -6.71 19.81 8.47
C LEU A 146 -7.19 18.88 9.58
N ALA A 147 -6.36 17.92 10.02
CA ALA A 147 -6.69 17.03 11.13
C ALA A 147 -7.01 17.79 12.42
N LEU A 148 -6.19 18.77 12.79
CA LEU A 148 -6.42 19.59 13.99
C LEU A 148 -7.67 20.47 13.87
N MET A 149 -7.98 21.01 12.68
CA MET A 149 -9.22 21.75 12.44
C MET A 149 -10.46 20.87 12.69
N VAL A 150 -10.47 19.65 12.12
CA VAL A 150 -11.60 18.72 12.30
C VAL A 150 -11.77 18.36 13.76
N VAL A 151 -10.70 18.01 14.47
CA VAL A 151 -10.75 17.69 15.92
C VAL A 151 -11.27 18.88 16.74
N LYS A 152 -10.86 20.10 16.39
CA LYS A 152 -11.31 21.32 17.08
C LYS A 152 -12.81 21.58 16.88
N VAL A 153 -13.35 21.32 15.70
CA VAL A 153 -14.76 21.57 15.37
C VAL A 153 -15.69 20.53 15.99
N VAL A 154 -15.24 19.26 16.04
CA VAL A 154 -16.09 18.14 16.48
C VAL A 154 -16.35 18.14 17.99
N GLY A 155 -15.44 18.72 18.80
CA GLY A 155 -15.62 18.92 20.25
C GLY A 155 -14.88 17.90 21.11
N THR A 156 -15.01 18.04 22.45
CA THR A 156 -14.13 17.40 23.44
C THR A 156 -14.65 16.11 24.07
N SER A 157 -15.87 15.69 23.77
CA SER A 157 -16.37 14.42 24.33
C SER A 157 -15.66 13.22 23.69
N PRO A 158 -15.41 12.10 24.40
CA PRO A 158 -14.65 10.96 23.89
C PRO A 158 -15.18 10.41 22.56
N LYS A 159 -16.51 10.28 22.42
CA LYS A 159 -17.13 9.81 21.17
C LYS A 159 -16.91 10.79 20.02
N ARG A 160 -17.00 12.10 20.30
CA ARG A 160 -16.78 13.14 19.30
C ARG A 160 -15.31 13.21 18.88
N ILE A 161 -14.38 13.04 19.82
CA ILE A 161 -12.95 12.97 19.50
C ILE A 161 -12.69 11.80 18.54
N ILE A 162 -13.21 10.61 18.84
CA ILE A 162 -13.07 9.44 17.95
C ILE A 162 -13.63 9.77 16.55
N LEU A 163 -14.84 10.30 16.48
CA LEU A 163 -15.46 10.69 15.21
C LEU A 163 -14.63 11.74 14.45
N GLY A 164 -14.08 12.73 15.13
CA GLY A 164 -13.21 13.74 14.54
C GLY A 164 -11.94 13.11 13.94
N PHE A 165 -11.31 12.17 14.66
CA PHE A 165 -10.18 11.43 14.15
C PHE A 165 -10.56 10.55 12.95
N MET A 166 -11.72 9.89 12.99
CA MET A 166 -12.20 9.08 11.86
C MET A 166 -12.39 9.94 10.60
N LEU A 167 -13.08 11.07 10.72
CA LEU A 167 -13.32 11.97 9.60
C LEU A 167 -12.01 12.58 9.06
N ALA A 168 -11.12 13.04 9.94
CA ALA A 168 -9.84 13.60 9.54
C ALA A 168 -8.95 12.57 8.87
N THR A 169 -8.83 11.39 9.45
CA THR A 169 -8.02 10.28 8.92
C THR A 169 -8.58 9.79 7.59
N GLY A 170 -9.89 9.56 7.52
CA GLY A 170 -10.56 9.12 6.29
C GLY A 170 -10.37 10.13 5.16
N PHE A 171 -10.58 11.40 5.43
CA PHE A 171 -10.38 12.46 4.43
C PHE A 171 -8.91 12.54 3.94
N MET A 172 -7.96 12.43 4.84
CA MET A 172 -6.53 12.43 4.46
C MET A 172 -6.16 11.21 3.63
N SER A 173 -6.66 10.04 4.00
CA SER A 173 -6.35 8.80 3.33
C SER A 173 -6.94 8.69 1.92
N MET A 174 -7.85 9.57 1.54
CA MET A 174 -8.31 9.70 0.15
C MET A 174 -7.20 10.16 -0.81
N TRP A 175 -6.23 10.91 -0.29
CA TRP A 175 -5.18 11.59 -1.09
C TRP A 175 -3.78 11.09 -0.79
N VAL A 176 -3.59 10.48 0.39
CA VAL A 176 -2.30 10.02 0.90
C VAL A 176 -2.44 8.54 1.25
N SER A 177 -1.36 7.76 1.13
CA SER A 177 -1.41 6.33 1.47
C SER A 177 -1.87 6.10 2.93
N ASN A 178 -2.55 4.98 3.16
CA ASN A 178 -3.06 4.60 4.48
C ASN A 178 -1.96 4.60 5.55
N THR A 179 -0.80 4.05 5.21
CA THR A 179 0.36 3.99 6.12
C THR A 179 0.85 5.38 6.48
N ALA A 180 1.06 6.26 5.49
CA ALA A 180 1.52 7.62 5.75
C ALA A 180 0.50 8.41 6.58
N THR A 181 -0.79 8.24 6.30
CA THR A 181 -1.88 8.85 7.07
C THR A 181 -1.88 8.35 8.51
N ALA A 182 -1.76 7.04 8.73
CA ALA A 182 -1.71 6.45 10.07
C ALA A 182 -0.49 6.93 10.86
N VAL A 183 0.70 6.95 10.25
CA VAL A 183 1.95 7.43 10.88
C VAL A 183 1.82 8.87 11.36
N VAL A 184 1.13 9.72 10.61
CA VAL A 184 0.90 11.12 11.01
C VAL A 184 -0.16 11.25 12.10
N MET A 185 -1.22 10.46 12.02
CA MET A 185 -2.33 10.55 12.97
C MET A 185 -2.03 9.89 14.33
N LEU A 186 -1.15 8.88 14.37
CA LEU A 186 -0.75 8.20 15.59
C LEU A 186 -0.16 9.14 16.67
N PRO A 187 0.85 9.98 16.37
CA PRO A 187 1.39 10.93 17.35
C PRO A 187 0.35 11.96 17.85
N ILE A 188 -0.57 12.36 16.96
CA ILE A 188 -1.65 13.28 17.36
C ILE A 188 -2.63 12.58 18.30
N GLY A 189 -3.02 11.34 17.97
CA GLY A 189 -3.87 10.51 18.82
C GLY A 189 -3.24 10.21 20.18
N THR A 190 -1.97 9.84 20.22
CA THR A 190 -1.24 9.61 21.48
C THR A 190 -1.12 10.86 22.34
N SER A 191 -0.91 12.02 21.73
CA SER A 191 -0.89 13.31 22.44
C SER A 191 -2.24 13.61 23.10
N VAL A 192 -3.35 13.35 22.41
CA VAL A 192 -4.71 13.50 22.97
C VAL A 192 -4.93 12.51 24.11
N LEU A 193 -4.46 11.27 23.99
CA LEU A 193 -4.54 10.28 25.08
C LEU A 193 -3.73 10.71 26.31
N MET A 194 -2.56 11.27 26.14
CA MET A 194 -1.76 11.78 27.26
C MET A 194 -2.46 12.93 27.98
N LEU A 195 -2.98 13.91 27.23
CA LEU A 195 -3.71 15.05 27.81
C LEU A 195 -4.97 14.63 28.58
N THR A 196 -5.66 13.60 28.10
CA THR A 196 -6.87 13.09 28.76
C THR A 196 -6.57 12.13 29.91
N ALA A 197 -5.36 11.52 29.96
CA ALA A 197 -4.94 10.65 31.05
C ALA A 197 -4.88 11.39 32.39
N ASP A 198 -4.39 12.61 32.38
CA ASP A 198 -4.26 13.46 33.59
C ASP A 198 -5.63 13.81 34.20
N THR A 199 -6.66 13.92 33.36
CA THR A 199 -8.02 14.25 33.81
C THR A 199 -8.83 13.07 34.34
N VAL A 200 -8.46 11.81 33.98
CA VAL A 200 -9.24 10.59 34.30
C VAL A 200 -8.54 9.70 35.34
N GLY A 201 -7.41 10.17 35.90
CA GLY A 201 -6.69 9.43 36.95
C GLY A 201 -5.78 8.31 36.41
N GLY A 202 -5.26 8.47 35.20
CA GLY A 202 -4.18 7.67 34.64
C GLY A 202 -4.56 6.81 33.43
N MET A 203 -3.53 6.36 32.70
CA MET A 203 -3.65 5.57 31.46
C MET A 203 -4.44 4.26 31.60
N LYS A 204 -4.43 3.63 32.80
CA LYS A 204 -5.17 2.39 33.04
C LYS A 204 -6.68 2.55 32.88
N ASN A 205 -7.22 3.71 33.29
CA ASN A 205 -8.64 4.00 33.22
C ASN A 205 -9.13 4.35 31.80
N GLN A 206 -8.18 4.65 30.89
CA GLN A 206 -8.48 5.03 29.51
C GLN A 206 -8.31 3.90 28.50
N LYS A 207 -7.99 2.68 28.91
CA LYS A 207 -7.65 1.57 27.99
C LYS A 207 -8.68 1.40 26.86
N LYS A 208 -9.97 1.45 27.18
CA LYS A 208 -11.04 1.29 26.17
C LYS A 208 -11.06 2.45 25.15
N PHE A 209 -10.88 3.69 25.64
CA PHE A 209 -10.85 4.87 24.78
C PHE A 209 -9.60 4.87 23.89
N ALA A 210 -8.44 4.53 24.44
CA ALA A 210 -7.19 4.42 23.69
C ALA A 210 -7.27 3.38 22.59
N THR A 211 -7.78 2.18 22.90
CA THR A 211 -7.98 1.12 21.91
C THR A 211 -8.96 1.58 20.80
N ALA A 212 -10.09 2.16 21.18
CA ALA A 212 -11.07 2.65 20.23
C ALA A 212 -10.51 3.74 19.32
N LEU A 213 -9.72 4.70 19.87
CA LEU A 213 -9.10 5.76 19.10
C LEU A 213 -8.07 5.23 18.10
N MET A 214 -7.21 4.28 18.52
CA MET A 214 -6.19 3.68 17.64
C MET A 214 -6.83 2.85 16.53
N LEU A 215 -7.85 2.06 16.84
CA LEU A 215 -8.62 1.32 15.85
C LEU A 215 -9.38 2.24 14.89
N ALA A 216 -9.96 3.32 15.41
CA ALA A 216 -10.63 4.32 14.59
C ALA A 216 -9.69 4.95 13.55
N ILE A 217 -8.46 5.31 13.94
CA ILE A 217 -7.44 5.80 13.01
C ILE A 217 -7.12 4.74 11.96
N ALA A 218 -6.86 3.50 12.36
CA ALA A 218 -6.47 2.43 11.44
C ALA A 218 -7.57 2.09 10.42
N TYR A 219 -8.79 1.88 10.89
CA TYR A 219 -9.92 1.56 10.02
C TYR A 219 -10.31 2.72 9.11
N SER A 220 -10.33 3.95 9.65
CA SER A 220 -10.67 5.13 8.83
C SER A 220 -9.64 5.42 7.76
N ALA A 221 -8.34 5.11 7.98
CA ALA A 221 -7.34 5.18 6.93
C ALA A 221 -7.66 4.21 5.78
N SER A 222 -8.05 2.99 6.09
CA SER A 222 -8.41 1.99 5.07
C SER A 222 -9.73 2.31 4.38
N ILE A 223 -10.75 2.72 5.13
CA ILE A 223 -12.08 3.06 4.60
C ILE A 223 -11.99 4.31 3.71
N GLY A 224 -11.34 5.37 4.19
CA GLY A 224 -11.21 6.62 3.44
C GLY A 224 -10.49 6.45 2.10
N SER A 225 -9.51 5.56 2.05
CA SER A 225 -8.76 5.29 0.81
C SER A 225 -9.61 4.68 -0.32
N LEU A 226 -10.76 4.10 -0.01
CA LEU A 226 -11.69 3.58 -1.03
C LEU A 226 -12.36 4.71 -1.83
N ALA A 227 -12.43 5.90 -1.27
CA ALA A 227 -13.17 7.01 -1.86
C ALA A 227 -12.57 7.56 -3.16
N THR A 228 -11.27 7.37 -3.41
CA THR A 228 -10.60 7.84 -4.63
C THR A 228 -9.76 6.75 -5.29
N LEU A 229 -9.48 6.91 -6.58
CA LEU A 229 -8.61 5.98 -7.32
C LEU A 229 -7.19 5.91 -6.76
N ILE A 230 -6.65 7.03 -6.25
CA ILE A 230 -5.28 7.14 -5.77
C ILE A 230 -5.13 6.83 -4.27
N GLY A 231 -6.23 6.65 -3.56
CA GLY A 231 -6.21 6.38 -2.10
C GLY A 231 -5.51 5.06 -1.76
N THR A 232 -5.67 4.04 -2.60
CA THR A 232 -5.00 2.74 -2.40
C THR A 232 -4.73 2.03 -3.72
N PRO A 233 -3.60 1.29 -3.86
CA PRO A 233 -3.24 0.59 -5.08
C PRO A 233 -4.32 -0.36 -5.65
N PRO A 234 -5.06 -1.14 -4.85
CA PRO A 234 -6.11 -2.00 -5.36
C PRO A 234 -7.19 -1.30 -6.20
N ASN A 235 -7.52 -0.05 -5.88
CA ASN A 235 -8.52 0.72 -6.63
C ASN A 235 -8.09 0.93 -8.09
N ALA A 236 -6.84 1.29 -8.29
CA ALA A 236 -6.33 1.52 -9.63
C ALA A 236 -6.00 0.21 -10.37
N LEU A 237 -5.63 -0.86 -9.66
CA LEU A 237 -5.52 -2.19 -10.25
C LEU A 237 -6.89 -2.65 -10.79
N LEU A 238 -7.96 -2.45 -10.02
CA LEU A 238 -9.31 -2.74 -10.49
C LEU A 238 -9.67 -1.91 -11.72
N LYS A 239 -9.37 -0.59 -11.71
CA LYS A 239 -9.58 0.26 -12.90
C LYS A 239 -8.81 -0.27 -14.11
N GLY A 240 -7.52 -0.58 -13.97
CA GLY A 240 -6.70 -1.12 -15.05
C GLY A 240 -7.25 -2.45 -15.59
N TYR A 241 -7.64 -3.36 -14.69
CA TYR A 241 -8.24 -4.63 -15.06
C TYR A 241 -9.56 -4.45 -15.85
N MET A 242 -10.44 -3.56 -15.40
CA MET A 242 -11.70 -3.27 -16.09
C MET A 242 -11.48 -2.71 -17.48
N GLU A 243 -10.46 -1.88 -17.66
CA GLU A 243 -10.08 -1.30 -18.94
C GLU A 243 -9.50 -2.37 -19.89
N GLU A 244 -8.56 -3.19 -19.40
CA GLU A 244 -7.88 -4.21 -20.23
C GLU A 244 -8.76 -5.42 -20.54
N ALA A 245 -9.50 -5.93 -19.55
CA ALA A 245 -10.28 -7.17 -19.71
C ALA A 245 -11.69 -6.94 -20.29
N HIS A 246 -12.28 -5.77 -20.03
CA HIS A 246 -13.68 -5.49 -20.34
C HIS A 246 -13.88 -4.24 -21.22
N GLY A 247 -12.81 -3.49 -21.54
CA GLY A 247 -12.91 -2.24 -22.31
C GLY A 247 -13.65 -1.12 -21.57
N ILE A 248 -13.82 -1.26 -20.25
CA ILE A 248 -14.54 -0.29 -19.42
C ILE A 248 -13.56 0.71 -18.85
N THR A 249 -13.60 1.94 -19.31
CA THR A 249 -12.80 3.04 -18.78
C THR A 249 -13.51 3.67 -17.59
N ILE A 250 -12.87 3.70 -16.43
CA ILE A 250 -13.39 4.33 -15.21
C ILE A 250 -12.61 5.62 -14.96
N GLY A 251 -13.29 6.76 -15.06
CA GLY A 251 -12.72 8.07 -14.76
C GLY A 251 -12.53 8.27 -13.24
N PHE A 252 -11.65 9.22 -12.88
CA PHE A 252 -11.42 9.56 -11.47
C PHE A 252 -12.70 10.00 -10.75
N GLY A 253 -13.50 10.88 -11.40
CA GLY A 253 -14.78 11.34 -10.87
C GLY A 253 -15.84 10.24 -10.79
N GLU A 254 -15.91 9.35 -11.77
CA GLU A 254 -16.83 8.22 -11.77
C GLU A 254 -16.55 7.25 -10.62
N TRP A 255 -15.26 6.98 -10.36
CA TRP A 255 -14.88 6.22 -9.17
C TRP A 255 -15.38 6.87 -7.90
N MET A 256 -15.19 8.20 -7.75
CA MET A 256 -15.63 8.92 -6.56
C MET A 256 -17.14 8.91 -6.35
N LEU A 257 -17.94 8.87 -7.42
CA LEU A 257 -19.40 8.78 -7.31
C LEU A 257 -19.87 7.50 -6.58
N VAL A 258 -19.10 6.44 -6.66
CA VAL A 258 -19.37 5.16 -5.97
C VAL A 258 -18.53 5.04 -4.70
N GLY A 259 -17.23 5.32 -4.78
CA GLY A 259 -16.29 5.15 -3.67
C GLY A 259 -16.56 6.05 -2.48
N MET A 260 -16.92 7.31 -2.73
CA MET A 260 -17.24 8.26 -1.65
C MET A 260 -18.47 7.84 -0.81
N PRO A 261 -19.64 7.55 -1.40
CA PRO A 261 -20.77 7.07 -0.63
C PRO A 261 -20.44 5.80 0.17
N VAL A 262 -19.73 4.86 -0.42
CA VAL A 262 -19.29 3.64 0.26
C VAL A 262 -18.40 3.97 1.45
N ALA A 263 -17.37 4.80 1.27
CA ALA A 263 -16.48 5.21 2.35
C ALA A 263 -17.22 5.96 3.46
N VAL A 264 -18.17 6.83 3.12
CA VAL A 264 -19.00 7.54 4.11
C VAL A 264 -19.82 6.54 4.90
N VAL A 265 -20.56 5.64 4.26
CA VAL A 265 -21.38 4.64 4.96
C VAL A 265 -20.52 3.81 5.91
N PHE A 266 -19.40 3.25 5.44
CA PHE A 266 -18.51 2.45 6.29
C PHE A 266 -17.84 3.22 7.43
N THR A 267 -17.72 4.54 7.32
CA THR A 267 -17.19 5.37 8.42
C THR A 267 -18.18 5.45 9.58
N PHE A 268 -19.48 5.30 9.34
CA PHE A 268 -20.53 5.42 10.38
C PHE A 268 -21.09 4.07 10.85
N VAL A 269 -20.73 2.97 10.23
CA VAL A 269 -21.08 1.60 10.63
C VAL A 269 -19.97 0.98 11.48
#